data_3303885a23dfa19349f872dfa84cfd57
#
_entry.id   3303885a23dfa19349f872dfa84cfd57
#
_cell.length_a   1.000
_cell.length_b   1.000
_cell.length_c   1.000
_cell.angle_alpha   90.00
_cell.angle_beta   90.00
_cell.angle_gamma   90.00
#
_symmetry.space_group_name_H-M   'P 1'
#
loop_
_entity.id
_entity.type
_entity.pdbx_description
1 polymer ?
#
loop_
_entity_poly.entity_id
_entity_poly.type
_entity_poly.pdbx_seq_one_letter_code
_entity_poly.pdbx_strand_id
1 'polypeptide(L)'
;MRRGVALLEQERFAEAEAEFRSALQLKPSSFEAAYNLGTALFRQEKYDEALQQLQATTPFANDDKQRLASLFHNLGNSYLFGQNIDQSIEAYKQALRHNPLDDETRYNLIAAMKLKDEQEEQEEEQQDQQEQEQQEQQEQEQEQQEQEQEQQDQQQQQQKESEGISRENAERLLQALEEDEKELLEKMNQNREKQPVRIEKNW
;
A
#
# COMPACT_ATOMS: atom_id res chain seq x y z
N MET A 1 -47.33 -6.12 18.88
CA MET A 1 -46.39 -5.69 19.94
C MET A 1 -46.06 -6.79 20.98
N ARG A 2 -46.97 -7.15 21.89
CA ARG A 2 -46.66 -8.15 22.96
C ARG A 2 -46.14 -9.47 22.38
N ARG A 3 -46.75 -9.97 21.30
CA ARG A 3 -46.31 -11.20 20.63
C ARG A 3 -44.90 -11.07 20.03
N GLY A 4 -44.57 -9.93 19.39
CA GLY A 4 -43.25 -9.69 18.86
C GLY A 4 -42.16 -9.69 19.93
N VAL A 5 -42.44 -9.08 21.11
CA VAL A 5 -41.52 -9.10 22.26
C VAL A 5 -41.32 -10.53 22.78
N ALA A 6 -42.40 -11.29 22.97
CA ALA A 6 -42.28 -12.70 23.36
C ALA A 6 -41.49 -13.57 22.37
N LEU A 7 -41.56 -13.24 21.07
CA LEU A 7 -40.77 -13.92 20.04
C LEU A 7 -39.29 -13.52 20.10
N LEU A 8 -38.96 -12.26 20.40
CA LEU A 8 -37.56 -11.85 20.67
C LEU A 8 -36.95 -12.61 21.84
N GLU A 9 -37.71 -12.74 22.94
CA GLU A 9 -37.28 -13.50 24.16
C GLU A 9 -37.07 -15.00 23.84
N GLN A 10 -37.80 -15.55 22.86
CA GLN A 10 -37.65 -16.92 22.37
C GLN A 10 -36.59 -17.05 21.28
N GLU A 11 -35.84 -16.00 20.96
CA GLU A 11 -34.82 -15.95 19.89
C GLU A 11 -35.38 -16.23 18.46
N ARG A 12 -36.70 -16.09 18.30
CA ARG A 12 -37.40 -16.25 17.02
C ARG A 12 -37.42 -14.92 16.26
N PHE A 13 -36.25 -14.44 15.91
CA PHE A 13 -36.02 -13.06 15.42
C PHE A 13 -36.78 -12.73 14.16
N ALA A 14 -36.80 -13.64 13.16
CA ALA A 14 -37.51 -13.43 11.91
C ALA A 14 -39.04 -13.31 12.09
N GLU A 15 -39.61 -14.06 13.03
CA GLU A 15 -41.03 -13.96 13.35
C GLU A 15 -41.33 -12.69 14.18
N ALA A 16 -40.43 -12.30 15.06
CA ALA A 16 -40.52 -11.02 15.76
C ALA A 16 -40.47 -9.84 14.80
N GLU A 17 -39.58 -9.86 13.81
CA GLU A 17 -39.51 -8.87 12.74
C GLU A 17 -40.86 -8.72 12.00
N ALA A 18 -41.49 -9.83 11.59
CA ALA A 18 -42.79 -9.80 10.91
C ALA A 18 -43.87 -9.15 11.79
N GLU A 19 -43.91 -9.46 13.09
CA GLU A 19 -44.86 -8.88 14.03
C GLU A 19 -44.63 -7.38 14.25
N PHE A 20 -43.38 -6.91 14.30
CA PHE A 20 -43.07 -5.49 14.45
C PHE A 20 -43.36 -4.70 13.17
N ARG A 21 -43.05 -5.25 11.98
CA ARG A 21 -43.47 -4.66 10.69
C ARG A 21 -45.00 -4.52 10.62
N SER A 22 -45.74 -5.53 11.02
CA SER A 22 -47.22 -5.47 11.08
C SER A 22 -47.73 -4.41 12.09
N ALA A 23 -47.06 -4.28 13.22
CA ALA A 23 -47.39 -3.23 14.21
C ALA A 23 -47.13 -1.81 13.64
N LEU A 24 -46.07 -1.61 12.87
CA LEU A 24 -45.76 -0.33 12.20
C LEU A 24 -46.74 0.01 11.09
N GLN A 25 -47.31 -0.98 10.38
CA GLN A 25 -48.42 -0.75 9.44
C GLN A 25 -49.65 -0.12 10.11
N LEU A 26 -49.91 -0.53 11.38
CA LEU A 26 -51.04 0.00 12.15
C LEU A 26 -50.69 1.33 12.83
N LYS A 27 -49.47 1.52 13.29
CA LYS A 27 -48.99 2.73 13.94
C LYS A 27 -47.56 3.07 13.47
N PRO A 28 -47.41 3.82 12.36
CA PRO A 28 -46.08 4.09 11.77
C PRO A 28 -45.10 4.84 12.70
N SER A 29 -45.63 5.67 13.60
CA SER A 29 -44.80 6.47 14.55
C SER A 29 -44.60 5.82 15.92
N SER A 30 -44.80 4.50 16.03
CA SER A 30 -44.54 3.80 17.29
C SER A 30 -43.05 3.60 17.51
N PHE A 31 -42.50 4.35 18.48
CA PHE A 31 -41.09 4.16 18.88
C PHE A 31 -40.81 2.71 19.27
N GLU A 32 -41.65 2.11 20.13
CA GLU A 32 -41.46 0.76 20.61
C GLU A 32 -41.45 -0.29 19.49
N ALA A 33 -42.32 -0.13 18.49
CA ALA A 33 -42.37 -1.05 17.35
C ALA A 33 -41.14 -0.90 16.45
N ALA A 34 -40.74 0.35 16.17
CA ALA A 34 -39.62 0.66 15.34
C ALA A 34 -38.28 0.27 15.97
N TYR A 35 -38.11 0.55 17.27
CA TYR A 35 -36.97 0.16 18.08
C TYR A 35 -36.79 -1.36 18.14
N ASN A 36 -37.87 -2.09 18.47
CA ASN A 36 -37.83 -3.54 18.57
C ASN A 36 -37.65 -4.20 17.18
N LEU A 37 -38.09 -3.58 16.09
CA LEU A 37 -37.77 -4.02 14.73
C LEU A 37 -36.27 -3.91 14.47
N GLY A 38 -35.64 -2.78 14.80
CA GLY A 38 -34.19 -2.60 14.70
C GLY A 38 -33.44 -3.64 15.53
N THR A 39 -33.91 -3.91 16.76
CA THR A 39 -33.34 -4.95 17.63
C THR A 39 -33.47 -6.36 17.00
N ALA A 40 -34.65 -6.68 16.44
CA ALA A 40 -34.86 -7.96 15.77
C ALA A 40 -33.97 -8.15 14.52
N LEU A 41 -33.73 -7.09 13.77
CA LEU A 41 -32.82 -7.08 12.62
C LEU A 41 -31.36 -7.28 13.06
N PHE A 42 -30.93 -6.54 14.11
CA PHE A 42 -29.60 -6.71 14.71
C PHE A 42 -29.34 -8.15 15.16
N ARG A 43 -30.30 -8.75 15.87
CA ARG A 43 -30.20 -10.15 16.34
C ARG A 43 -30.20 -11.19 15.19
N GLN A 44 -30.58 -10.80 13.99
CA GLN A 44 -30.46 -11.58 12.75
C GLN A 44 -29.15 -11.29 12.00
N GLU A 45 -28.23 -10.51 12.58
CA GLU A 45 -26.97 -10.07 11.94
C GLU A 45 -27.19 -9.19 10.69
N LYS A 46 -28.40 -8.64 10.52
CA LYS A 46 -28.74 -7.69 9.45
C LYS A 46 -28.38 -6.27 9.88
N TYR A 47 -27.09 -6.02 10.07
CA TYR A 47 -26.61 -4.80 10.70
C TYR A 47 -26.98 -3.53 9.93
N ASP A 48 -26.88 -3.52 8.61
CA ASP A 48 -27.24 -2.36 7.78
C ASP A 48 -28.72 -2.05 7.86
N GLU A 49 -29.60 -3.07 7.81
CA GLU A 49 -31.04 -2.88 7.96
C GLU A 49 -31.40 -2.41 9.37
N ALA A 50 -30.71 -2.92 10.38
CA ALA A 50 -30.88 -2.50 11.78
C ALA A 50 -30.48 -1.02 11.92
N LEU A 51 -29.35 -0.59 11.35
CA LEU A 51 -28.91 0.80 11.36
C LEU A 51 -29.95 1.73 10.72
N GLN A 52 -30.39 1.40 9.52
CA GLN A 52 -31.40 2.19 8.82
C GLN A 52 -32.71 2.31 9.65
N GLN A 53 -33.16 1.20 10.22
CA GLN A 53 -34.37 1.16 11.04
C GLN A 53 -34.23 1.97 12.33
N LEU A 54 -33.10 1.81 13.05
CA LEU A 54 -32.85 2.53 14.28
C LEU A 54 -32.67 4.03 14.05
N GLN A 55 -31.94 4.44 13.00
CA GLN A 55 -31.81 5.85 12.62
C GLN A 55 -33.16 6.49 12.30
N ALA A 56 -34.01 5.79 11.51
CA ALA A 56 -35.36 6.24 11.21
C ALA A 56 -36.26 6.31 12.45
N THR A 57 -35.90 5.67 13.56
CA THR A 57 -36.64 5.66 14.83
C THR A 57 -36.35 6.90 15.69
N THR A 58 -35.20 7.57 15.47
CA THR A 58 -34.76 8.72 16.29
C THR A 58 -35.85 9.80 16.48
N PRO A 59 -36.59 10.25 15.45
CA PRO A 59 -37.62 11.28 15.62
C PRO A 59 -38.77 10.85 16.54
N PHE A 60 -38.98 9.54 16.71
CA PHE A 60 -40.07 9.01 17.50
C PHE A 60 -39.73 8.90 19.02
N ALA A 61 -38.46 9.17 19.37
CA ALA A 61 -38.03 9.18 20.77
C ALA A 61 -38.64 10.35 21.60
N ASN A 62 -39.06 11.45 20.93
CA ASN A 62 -39.70 12.62 21.55
C ASN A 62 -38.89 13.23 22.69
N ASP A 63 -37.57 13.36 22.55
CA ASP A 63 -36.62 13.84 23.58
C ASP A 63 -36.62 13.05 24.89
N ASP A 64 -37.22 11.87 24.91
CA ASP A 64 -37.17 10.95 26.07
C ASP A 64 -35.73 10.39 26.19
N LYS A 65 -35.07 10.78 27.28
CA LYS A 65 -33.66 10.42 27.52
C LYS A 65 -33.44 8.92 27.58
N GLN A 66 -34.39 8.17 28.17
CA GLN A 66 -34.24 6.72 28.27
C GLN A 66 -34.36 6.05 26.90
N ARG A 67 -35.31 6.52 26.04
CA ARG A 67 -35.46 6.04 24.69
C ARG A 67 -34.23 6.36 23.82
N LEU A 68 -33.73 7.60 23.92
CA LEU A 68 -32.54 8.01 23.22
C LEU A 68 -31.29 7.23 23.65
N ALA A 69 -31.12 7.00 24.97
CA ALA A 69 -30.03 6.20 25.49
C ALA A 69 -30.05 4.78 24.89
N SER A 70 -31.20 4.09 25.00
CA SER A 70 -31.35 2.73 24.44
C SER A 70 -31.17 2.68 22.92
N LEU A 71 -31.69 3.71 22.24
CA LEU A 71 -31.59 3.82 20.77
C LEU A 71 -30.10 3.96 20.33
N PHE A 72 -29.37 4.90 20.94
CA PHE A 72 -27.96 5.11 20.64
C PHE A 72 -27.08 3.95 21.06
N HIS A 73 -27.42 3.24 22.14
CA HIS A 73 -26.76 1.99 22.52
C HIS A 73 -26.89 0.93 21.42
N ASN A 74 -28.11 0.69 20.91
CA ASN A 74 -28.32 -0.27 19.83
C ASN A 74 -27.74 0.17 18.50
N LEU A 75 -27.70 1.47 18.20
CA LEU A 75 -26.94 2.02 17.07
C LEU A 75 -25.45 1.71 17.21
N GLY A 76 -24.88 1.94 18.41
CA GLY A 76 -23.50 1.60 18.72
C GLY A 76 -23.18 0.13 18.49
N ASN A 77 -24.04 -0.76 19.00
CA ASN A 77 -23.90 -2.20 18.74
C ASN A 77 -23.96 -2.53 17.24
N SER A 78 -24.94 -1.96 16.53
CA SER A 78 -25.11 -2.23 15.09
C SER A 78 -23.94 -1.72 14.26
N TYR A 79 -23.37 -0.56 14.59
CA TYR A 79 -22.14 -0.05 13.96
C TYR A 79 -20.94 -0.92 14.27
N LEU A 80 -20.76 -1.34 15.53
CA LEU A 80 -19.61 -2.16 15.94
C LEU A 80 -19.58 -3.49 15.20
N PHE A 81 -20.70 -4.22 15.19
CA PHE A 81 -20.81 -5.49 14.49
C PHE A 81 -20.83 -5.33 12.95
N GLY A 82 -21.23 -4.16 12.44
CA GLY A 82 -21.06 -3.74 11.05
C GLY A 82 -19.66 -3.23 10.70
N GLN A 83 -18.69 -3.38 11.61
CA GLN A 83 -17.26 -2.98 11.43
C GLN A 83 -17.06 -1.46 11.26
N ASN A 84 -18.01 -0.65 11.68
CA ASN A 84 -17.92 0.81 11.66
C ASN A 84 -17.55 1.33 13.06
N ILE A 85 -16.30 1.12 13.45
CA ILE A 85 -15.83 1.33 14.84
C ILE A 85 -15.99 2.79 15.28
N ASP A 86 -15.62 3.76 14.42
CA ASP A 86 -15.75 5.19 14.75
C ASP A 86 -17.19 5.61 15.04
N GLN A 87 -18.14 5.19 14.18
CA GLN A 87 -19.54 5.49 14.38
C GLN A 87 -20.11 4.79 15.62
N SER A 88 -19.62 3.59 15.93
CA SER A 88 -19.96 2.87 17.15
C SER A 88 -19.57 3.64 18.41
N ILE A 89 -18.32 4.12 18.46
CA ILE A 89 -17.79 4.93 19.56
C ILE A 89 -18.64 6.19 19.76
N GLU A 90 -18.96 6.90 18.69
CA GLU A 90 -19.77 8.12 18.78
C GLU A 90 -21.21 7.81 19.24
N ALA A 91 -21.81 6.73 18.73
CA ALA A 91 -23.15 6.31 19.18
C ALA A 91 -23.17 5.94 20.67
N TYR A 92 -22.20 5.20 21.18
CA TYR A 92 -22.11 4.91 22.62
C TYR A 92 -21.89 6.17 23.46
N LYS A 93 -21.08 7.12 23.01
CA LYS A 93 -20.94 8.42 23.67
C LYS A 93 -22.27 9.18 23.74
N GLN A 94 -23.08 9.13 22.66
CA GLN A 94 -24.43 9.72 22.67
C GLN A 94 -25.35 9.00 23.66
N ALA A 95 -25.33 7.68 23.71
CA ALA A 95 -26.10 6.91 24.67
C ALA A 95 -25.77 7.32 26.12
N LEU A 96 -24.48 7.44 26.45
CA LEU A 96 -24.00 7.86 27.77
C LEU A 96 -24.30 9.32 28.11
N ARG A 97 -24.43 10.23 27.13
CA ARG A 97 -24.93 11.60 27.38
C ARG A 97 -26.39 11.61 27.85
N HIS A 98 -27.18 10.65 27.37
CA HIS A 98 -28.58 10.49 27.79
C HIS A 98 -28.75 9.67 29.04
N ASN A 99 -27.91 8.64 29.26
CA ASN A 99 -27.87 7.83 30.49
C ASN A 99 -26.41 7.59 30.94
N PRO A 100 -25.84 8.48 31.75
CA PRO A 100 -24.46 8.35 32.21
C PRO A 100 -24.16 7.15 33.12
N LEU A 101 -25.21 6.51 33.66
CA LEU A 101 -25.07 5.38 34.57
C LEU A 101 -25.19 4.01 33.89
N ASP A 102 -25.22 3.98 32.58
CA ASP A 102 -25.31 2.74 31.81
C ASP A 102 -23.94 2.06 31.74
N ASP A 103 -23.72 1.10 32.61
CA ASP A 103 -22.45 0.36 32.68
C ASP A 103 -22.23 -0.54 31.48
N GLU A 104 -23.28 -1.08 30.86
CA GLU A 104 -23.18 -1.90 29.66
C GLU A 104 -22.69 -1.06 28.46
N THR A 105 -23.31 0.09 28.24
CA THR A 105 -22.87 1.04 27.21
C THR A 105 -21.43 1.52 27.44
N ARG A 106 -21.04 1.76 28.69
CA ARG A 106 -19.68 2.16 29.05
C ARG A 106 -18.68 1.06 28.73
N TYR A 107 -19.01 -0.18 29.07
CA TYR A 107 -18.17 -1.33 28.73
C TYR A 107 -17.99 -1.49 27.20
N ASN A 108 -19.10 -1.39 26.47
CA ASN A 108 -19.06 -1.51 25.01
C ASN A 108 -18.28 -0.36 24.36
N LEU A 109 -18.37 0.86 24.89
CA LEU A 109 -17.55 2.00 24.45
C LEU A 109 -16.06 1.72 24.62
N ILE A 110 -15.66 1.23 25.80
CA ILE A 110 -14.25 0.90 26.07
C ILE A 110 -13.77 -0.21 25.13
N ALA A 111 -14.59 -1.24 24.92
CA ALA A 111 -14.26 -2.32 23.99
C ALA A 111 -14.10 -1.82 22.55
N ALA A 112 -14.99 -0.93 22.09
CA ALA A 112 -14.90 -0.33 20.76
C ALA A 112 -13.65 0.57 20.60
N MET A 113 -13.30 1.35 21.63
CA MET A 113 -12.07 2.17 21.61
C MET A 113 -10.82 1.28 21.53
N LYS A 114 -10.79 0.19 22.30
CA LYS A 114 -9.66 -0.75 22.25
C LYS A 114 -9.51 -1.41 20.87
N LEU A 115 -10.63 -1.80 20.25
CA LEU A 115 -10.60 -2.34 18.89
C LEU A 115 -10.10 -1.33 17.86
N LYS A 116 -10.41 -0.04 18.06
CA LYS A 116 -9.88 1.03 17.21
C LYS A 116 -8.37 1.16 17.37
N ASP A 117 -7.89 1.23 18.61
CA ASP A 117 -6.45 1.33 18.89
C ASP A 117 -5.68 0.14 18.28
N GLU A 118 -6.22 -1.09 18.44
CA GLU A 118 -5.64 -2.30 17.83
C GLU A 118 -5.65 -2.27 16.29
N GLN A 119 -6.66 -1.65 15.68
CA GLN A 119 -6.73 -1.48 14.23
C GLN A 119 -5.70 -0.44 13.76
N GLU A 120 -5.59 0.69 14.44
CA GLU A 120 -4.62 1.75 14.11
C GLU A 120 -3.18 1.22 14.23
N GLU A 121 -2.86 0.46 15.30
CA GLU A 121 -1.55 -0.19 15.47
C GLU A 121 -1.22 -1.15 14.30
N GLN A 122 -2.20 -1.94 13.87
CA GLN A 122 -2.01 -2.86 12.73
C GLN A 122 -1.82 -2.13 11.40
N GLU A 123 -2.52 -1.02 11.19
CA GLU A 123 -2.37 -0.20 9.99
C GLU A 123 -0.99 0.49 9.96
N GLU A 124 -0.50 1.00 11.10
CA GLU A 124 0.84 1.57 11.25
C GLU A 124 1.93 0.51 10.97
N GLU A 125 1.82 -0.68 11.58
CA GLU A 125 2.78 -1.78 11.34
C GLU A 125 2.83 -2.21 9.85
N GLN A 126 1.68 -2.24 9.19
CA GLN A 126 1.63 -2.57 7.76
C GLN A 126 2.25 -1.47 6.89
N GLN A 127 2.05 -0.21 7.27
CA GLN A 127 2.66 0.92 6.57
C GLN A 127 4.17 0.92 6.72
N ASP A 128 4.67 0.70 7.94
CA ASP A 128 6.11 0.62 8.22
C ASP A 128 6.78 -0.52 7.43
N GLN A 129 6.12 -1.69 7.35
CA GLN A 129 6.62 -2.80 6.54
C GLN A 129 6.68 -2.46 5.05
N GLN A 130 5.66 -1.80 4.51
CA GLN A 130 5.67 -1.37 3.11
C GLN A 130 6.75 -0.32 2.81
N GLU A 131 6.98 0.60 3.74
CA GLU A 131 8.06 1.59 3.60
C GLU A 131 9.45 0.93 3.63
N GLN A 132 9.66 -0.05 4.51
CA GLN A 132 10.90 -0.83 4.55
C GLN A 132 11.13 -1.62 3.26
N GLU A 133 10.13 -2.32 2.77
CA GLU A 133 10.23 -3.05 1.50
C GLU A 133 10.54 -2.13 0.30
N GLN A 134 9.97 -0.92 0.29
CA GLN A 134 10.27 0.06 -0.76
C GLN A 134 11.71 0.59 -0.66
N GLN A 135 12.21 0.81 0.56
CA GLN A 135 13.60 1.24 0.76
C GLN A 135 14.59 0.16 0.33
N GLU A 136 14.34 -1.10 0.72
CA GLU A 136 15.18 -2.23 0.30
C GLU A 136 15.21 -2.41 -1.23
N GLN A 137 14.06 -2.22 -1.89
CA GLN A 137 14.00 -2.26 -3.35
C GLN A 137 14.81 -1.13 -4.00
N GLN A 138 14.73 0.09 -3.47
CA GLN A 138 15.51 1.22 -3.98
C GLN A 138 17.00 1.03 -3.77
N GLU A 139 17.42 0.48 -2.63
CA GLU A 139 18.83 0.17 -2.37
C GLU A 139 19.34 -0.90 -3.34
N GLN A 140 18.56 -1.96 -3.58
CA GLN A 140 18.94 -2.99 -4.55
C GLN A 140 19.04 -2.45 -5.98
N GLU A 141 18.14 -1.57 -6.41
CA GLU A 141 18.22 -0.92 -7.71
C GLU A 141 19.45 -0.02 -7.84
N GLN A 142 19.81 0.70 -6.77
CA GLN A 142 21.03 1.52 -6.75
C GLN A 142 22.29 0.67 -6.83
N GLU A 143 22.37 -0.41 -6.05
CA GLU A 143 23.49 -1.34 -6.11
C GLU A 143 23.65 -1.98 -7.50
N GLN A 144 22.55 -2.32 -8.15
CA GLN A 144 22.58 -2.84 -9.52
C GLN A 144 23.12 -1.81 -10.53
N GLN A 145 22.67 -0.55 -10.41
CA GLN A 145 23.14 0.54 -11.28
C GLN A 145 24.63 0.81 -11.07
N GLU A 146 25.10 0.80 -9.82
CA GLU A 146 26.53 0.97 -9.51
C GLU A 146 27.37 -0.17 -10.10
N GLN A 147 26.91 -1.42 -9.97
CA GLN A 147 27.62 -2.58 -10.57
C GLN A 147 27.64 -2.53 -12.10
N GLU A 148 26.56 -2.11 -12.74
CA GLU A 148 26.53 -1.93 -14.19
C GLU A 148 27.48 -0.81 -14.65
N GLN A 149 27.56 0.28 -13.88
CA GLN A 149 28.46 1.39 -14.18
C GLN A 149 29.93 0.98 -14.00
N GLU A 150 30.25 0.26 -12.95
CA GLU A 150 31.61 -0.30 -12.75
C GLU A 150 32.01 -1.27 -13.88
N GLN A 151 31.08 -2.10 -14.34
CA GLN A 151 31.35 -3.00 -15.47
C GLN A 151 31.59 -2.23 -16.80
N GLN A 152 30.85 -1.17 -17.02
CA GLN A 152 31.07 -0.32 -18.20
C GLN A 152 32.41 0.40 -18.13
N ASP A 153 32.78 0.92 -16.98
CA ASP A 153 34.07 1.59 -16.79
C ASP A 153 35.24 0.63 -16.97
N GLN A 154 35.14 -0.60 -16.45
CA GLN A 154 36.16 -1.65 -16.68
C GLN A 154 36.28 -2.03 -18.17
N GLN A 155 35.18 -2.15 -18.89
CA GLN A 155 35.18 -2.42 -20.30
C GLN A 155 35.83 -1.28 -21.11
N GLN A 156 35.54 -0.03 -20.76
CA GLN A 156 36.15 1.12 -21.40
C GLN A 156 37.68 1.21 -21.13
N GLN A 157 38.10 0.87 -19.91
CA GLN A 157 39.54 0.81 -19.60
C GLN A 157 40.24 -0.28 -20.39
N GLN A 158 39.67 -1.48 -20.49
CA GLN A 158 40.22 -2.57 -21.29
C GLN A 158 40.30 -2.20 -22.79
N GLN A 159 39.32 -1.52 -23.32
CA GLN A 159 39.36 -1.03 -24.70
C GLN A 159 40.48 -0.01 -24.91
N LYS A 160 40.62 0.99 -24.03
CA LYS A 160 41.69 1.99 -24.11
C LYS A 160 43.08 1.38 -24.00
N GLU A 161 43.26 0.38 -23.11
CA GLU A 161 44.52 -0.36 -23.01
C GLU A 161 44.84 -1.15 -24.28
N SER A 162 43.83 -1.84 -24.86
CA SER A 162 44.03 -2.60 -26.10
C SER A 162 44.35 -1.70 -27.33
N GLU A 163 43.71 -0.53 -27.41
CA GLU A 163 44.01 0.48 -28.40
C GLU A 163 45.42 1.11 -28.22
N GLY A 164 45.81 1.36 -26.96
CA GLY A 164 47.15 1.85 -26.61
C GLY A 164 48.24 0.89 -27.05
N ILE A 165 48.10 -0.40 -26.71
CA ILE A 165 49.04 -1.46 -27.13
C ILE A 165 49.10 -1.59 -28.68
N SER A 166 47.96 -1.48 -29.36
CA SER A 166 47.89 -1.51 -30.81
C SER A 166 48.65 -0.35 -31.47
N ARG A 167 48.54 0.86 -30.93
CA ARG A 167 49.25 2.05 -31.41
C ARG A 167 50.76 1.93 -31.16
N GLU A 168 51.19 1.53 -29.99
CA GLU A 168 52.60 1.33 -29.67
C GLU A 168 53.25 0.27 -30.56
N ASN A 169 52.55 -0.81 -30.84
CA ASN A 169 53.04 -1.84 -31.79
C ASN A 169 53.12 -1.30 -33.22
N ALA A 170 52.15 -0.47 -33.66
CA ALA A 170 52.18 0.16 -34.95
C ALA A 170 53.36 1.15 -35.10
N GLU A 171 53.64 1.95 -34.08
CA GLU A 171 54.77 2.85 -34.03
C GLU A 171 56.12 2.11 -34.05
N ARG A 172 56.26 1.01 -33.32
CA ARG A 172 57.44 0.15 -33.35
C ARG A 172 57.68 -0.47 -34.73
N LEU A 173 56.64 -0.90 -35.41
CA LEU A 173 56.70 -1.42 -36.78
C LEU A 173 57.11 -0.35 -37.78
N LEU A 174 56.59 0.87 -37.64
CA LEU A 174 56.98 2.00 -38.50
C LEU A 174 58.45 2.38 -38.31
N GLN A 175 58.93 2.43 -37.05
CA GLN A 175 60.34 2.70 -36.78
C GLN A 175 61.27 1.62 -37.40
N ALA A 176 60.92 0.36 -37.26
CA ALA A 176 61.68 -0.74 -37.84
C ALA A 176 61.72 -0.67 -39.34
N LEU A 177 60.63 -0.30 -40.04
CA LEU A 177 60.59 -0.07 -41.51
C LEU A 177 61.47 1.12 -41.96
N GLU A 178 61.45 2.21 -41.20
CA GLU A 178 62.27 3.37 -41.45
C GLU A 178 63.79 3.05 -41.30
N GLU A 179 64.14 2.23 -40.29
CA GLU A 179 65.55 1.76 -40.14
C GLU A 179 65.97 0.87 -41.30
N ASP A 180 65.12 -0.09 -41.69
CA ASP A 180 65.40 -0.98 -42.86
C ASP A 180 65.57 -0.19 -44.14
N GLU A 181 64.69 0.83 -44.35
CA GLU A 181 64.78 1.69 -45.53
C GLU A 181 66.09 2.48 -45.54
N LYS A 182 66.51 3.05 -44.41
CA LYS A 182 67.84 3.72 -44.35
C LYS A 182 69.01 2.77 -44.62
N GLU A 183 68.96 1.58 -44.03
CA GLU A 183 70.03 0.59 -44.29
C GLU A 183 70.09 0.20 -45.76
N LEU A 184 68.96 0.07 -46.40
CA LEU A 184 68.85 -0.25 -47.81
C LEU A 184 69.39 0.88 -48.69
N LEU A 185 69.08 2.14 -48.39
CA LEU A 185 69.60 3.33 -49.05
C LEU A 185 71.13 3.47 -48.91
N GLU A 186 71.65 3.20 -47.67
CA GLU A 186 73.11 3.17 -47.44
C GLU A 186 73.83 2.10 -48.29
N LYS A 187 73.27 0.89 -48.32
CA LYS A 187 73.82 -0.19 -49.20
C LYS A 187 73.75 0.13 -50.66
N MET A 188 72.74 0.78 -51.14
CA MET A 188 72.62 1.22 -52.50
C MET A 188 73.64 2.32 -52.85
N ASN A 189 73.85 3.28 -51.97
CA ASN A 189 74.84 4.33 -52.14
C ASN A 189 76.27 3.78 -52.14
N GLN A 190 76.61 2.85 -51.22
CA GLN A 190 77.91 2.17 -51.24
C GLN A 190 78.17 1.33 -52.48
N ASN A 191 77.11 0.73 -53.05
CA ASN A 191 77.23 -0.01 -54.30
C ASN A 191 77.36 0.94 -55.51
N ARG A 192 76.83 2.13 -55.50
CA ARG A 192 77.01 3.17 -56.53
C ARG A 192 78.46 3.71 -56.55
N GLU A 193 79.03 3.91 -55.37
CA GLU A 193 80.39 4.36 -55.23
C GLU A 193 81.45 3.32 -55.73
N LYS A 194 81.09 2.02 -55.63
CA LYS A 194 81.98 0.93 -56.08
C LYS A 194 81.91 0.58 -57.56
N GLN A 195 81.05 1.20 -58.38
CA GLN A 195 81.05 1.02 -59.80
C GLN A 195 81.98 2.04 -60.46
N PRO A 196 83.05 1.59 -61.16
CA PRO A 196 83.93 2.49 -61.86
C PRO A 196 83.20 3.09 -63.05
N VAL A 197 83.24 4.41 -63.18
CA VAL A 197 82.70 5.13 -64.32
C VAL A 197 83.51 4.72 -65.56
N ARG A 198 82.95 3.88 -66.35
CA ARG A 198 83.58 3.52 -67.69
C ARG A 198 83.34 4.65 -68.61
N ILE A 199 84.35 5.51 -68.79
CA ILE A 199 84.35 6.56 -69.78
C ILE A 199 84.66 5.90 -71.13
N GLU A 200 83.69 5.67 -71.97
CA GLU A 200 83.88 5.32 -73.34
C GLU A 200 84.29 6.61 -74.14
N LYS A 201 85.55 6.64 -74.47
CA LYS A 201 86.05 7.63 -75.46
C LYS A 201 85.63 7.16 -76.87
N ASN A 202 84.66 7.83 -77.46
CA ASN A 202 84.40 7.73 -78.87
C ASN A 202 85.29 8.77 -79.56
N TRP A 203 86.10 8.26 -80.36
CA TRP A 203 86.77 8.99 -81.42
C TRP A 203 85.98 8.86 -82.72
#